data_aa0aa1b17ab36e818dc6c3d3ebdaa040
#
_entry.id   aa0aa1b17ab36e818dc6c3d3ebdaa040
#
_cell.length_a   1.000
_cell.length_b   1.000
_cell.length_c   1.000
_cell.angle_alpha   90.00
_cell.angle_beta   90.00
_cell.angle_gamma   90.00
#
_symmetry.space_group_name_H-M   'P 1'
#
loop_
_entity.id
_entity.type
_entity.pdbx_description
1 polymer ?
#
loop_
_entity_poly.entity_id
_entity_poly.type
_entity_poly.pdbx_seq_one_letter_code
_entity_poly.pdbx_strand_id
1 'polypeptide(L)'
;MKFKFIIALILSALYLQGCTTNTTSMFGDDRSQLMLISEEKLNQEAKESYDQVLAQAKAQRTLNADKKFYSRVKKISDRLIKVAPELRADCKGWNWEVNTIKESTVNASCMPGGKTVVYTGLNDTLKLNDNELAAVIGHEISHAIKEHLREQRSQAELQSSATKLASLLGVKKSITNTANVAYQAAFAMPFSRDQESESDKLGLELMYKANFDPNGAVTVMEKMNQFEKKAQAESGDKPNAASAFLNRITSTHPASEDRANDLKELIQKHGLKAEVK
;
A
#
# COMPACT_ATOMS: atom_id res chain seq x y z
N MET A 1 -10.21 42.24 16.37
CA MET A 1 -10.84 40.93 16.17
C MET A 1 -11.05 40.57 14.69
N LYS A 2 -11.58 41.44 13.84
CA LYS A 2 -11.86 41.17 12.42
C LYS A 2 -10.63 40.74 11.58
N PHE A 3 -9.46 41.30 11.84
CA PHE A 3 -8.22 41.01 11.10
C PHE A 3 -7.68 39.57 11.38
N LYS A 4 -7.83 39.08 12.62
CA LYS A 4 -7.42 37.70 12.98
C LYS A 4 -8.37 36.67 12.37
N PHE A 5 -9.66 36.97 12.19
CA PHE A 5 -10.62 36.14 11.52
C PHE A 5 -10.35 36.04 10.01
N ILE A 6 -9.96 37.14 9.38
CA ILE A 6 -9.63 37.17 7.94
C ILE A 6 -8.38 36.34 7.66
N ILE A 7 -7.35 36.43 8.50
CA ILE A 7 -6.14 35.61 8.37
C ILE A 7 -6.45 34.12 8.56
N ALA A 8 -7.31 33.75 9.51
CA ALA A 8 -7.76 32.38 9.70
C ALA A 8 -8.55 31.85 8.50
N LEU A 9 -9.39 32.69 7.89
CA LEU A 9 -10.16 32.32 6.69
C LEU A 9 -9.27 32.18 5.45
N ILE A 10 -8.26 33.04 5.28
CA ILE A 10 -7.29 32.95 4.17
C ILE A 10 -6.39 31.72 4.34
N LEU A 11 -5.95 31.42 5.56
CA LEU A 11 -5.21 30.19 5.85
C LEU A 11 -6.06 28.93 5.59
N SER A 12 -7.35 28.93 5.95
CA SER A 12 -8.24 27.80 5.64
C SER A 12 -8.50 27.63 4.14
N ALA A 13 -8.57 28.72 3.37
CA ALA A 13 -8.75 28.68 1.92
C ALA A 13 -7.51 28.17 1.17
N LEU A 14 -6.30 28.42 1.68
CA LEU A 14 -5.04 27.90 1.14
C LEU A 14 -4.87 26.38 1.38
N TYR A 15 -5.49 25.84 2.44
CA TYR A 15 -5.48 24.40 2.71
C TYR A 15 -6.41 23.58 1.81
N LEU A 16 -7.39 24.21 1.14
CA LEU A 16 -8.35 23.53 0.25
C LEU A 16 -7.81 23.24 -1.15
N GLN A 17 -6.63 23.70 -1.52
CA GLN A 17 -6.03 23.43 -2.84
C GLN A 17 -5.23 22.13 -2.92
N GLY A 18 -5.15 21.35 -1.85
CA GLY A 18 -4.38 20.11 -1.76
C GLY A 18 -5.16 18.83 -2.10
N CYS A 19 -6.35 18.93 -2.67
CA CYS A 19 -7.20 17.77 -2.89
C CYS A 19 -7.33 17.47 -4.40
N THR A 20 -6.45 16.63 -4.93
CA THR A 20 -6.60 16.10 -6.30
C THR A 20 -6.19 14.64 -6.32
N THR A 21 -6.94 13.83 -7.07
CA THR A 21 -6.51 12.50 -7.48
C THR A 21 -6.01 12.58 -8.91
N ASN A 22 -4.79 12.11 -9.18
CA ASN A 22 -4.21 12.03 -10.52
C ASN A 22 -4.45 10.67 -11.17
N THR A 23 -5.41 9.90 -10.65
CA THR A 23 -5.71 8.55 -11.11
C THR A 23 -7.07 8.49 -11.81
N THR A 24 -7.15 7.64 -12.83
CA THR A 24 -8.40 7.27 -13.49
C THR A 24 -8.65 5.79 -13.28
N SER A 25 -9.89 5.39 -13.00
CA SER A 25 -10.27 3.99 -12.84
C SER A 25 -11.58 3.69 -13.56
N MET A 26 -11.66 2.52 -14.18
CA MET A 26 -12.89 2.03 -14.80
C MET A 26 -14.00 1.75 -13.77
N PHE A 27 -13.66 1.63 -12.50
CA PHE A 27 -14.61 1.39 -11.41
C PHE A 27 -15.15 2.68 -10.78
N GLY A 28 -14.68 3.85 -11.23
CA GLY A 28 -15.03 5.17 -10.69
C GLY A 28 -14.48 5.31 -9.28
N ASP A 29 -13.57 6.22 -9.06
CA ASP A 29 -12.98 6.43 -7.73
C ASP A 29 -12.47 7.87 -7.63
N ASP A 30 -13.37 8.75 -7.15
CA ASP A 30 -13.18 10.20 -7.14
C ASP A 30 -13.01 10.75 -5.72
N ARG A 31 -12.52 9.93 -4.78
CA ARG A 31 -12.29 10.40 -3.41
C ARG A 31 -11.18 11.44 -3.40
N SER A 32 -11.47 12.58 -2.79
CA SER A 32 -10.48 13.63 -2.55
C SER A 32 -9.51 13.21 -1.45
N GLN A 33 -8.21 13.38 -1.70
CA GLN A 33 -7.13 13.06 -0.76
C GLN A 33 -6.43 14.32 -0.26
N LEU A 34 -6.06 14.34 1.02
CA LEU A 34 -5.27 15.44 1.61
C LEU A 34 -3.79 15.24 1.30
N MET A 35 -3.20 16.13 0.50
CA MET A 35 -1.82 16.05 0.02
C MET A 35 -0.99 17.27 0.45
N LEU A 36 -0.59 17.32 1.73
CA LEU A 36 0.22 18.44 2.29
C LEU A 36 1.73 18.26 2.06
N ILE A 37 2.19 17.02 1.94
CA ILE A 37 3.60 16.72 1.71
C ILE A 37 3.86 16.68 0.21
N SER A 38 4.99 17.24 -0.26
CA SER A 38 5.32 17.16 -1.67
C SER A 38 5.69 15.74 -2.09
N GLU A 39 5.36 15.38 -3.34
CA GLU A 39 5.66 14.07 -3.89
C GLU A 39 7.18 13.83 -3.95
N GLU A 40 7.96 14.83 -4.36
CA GLU A 40 9.42 14.73 -4.45
C GLU A 40 10.05 14.39 -3.10
N LYS A 41 9.62 15.07 -2.05
CA LYS A 41 10.12 14.80 -0.69
C LYS A 41 9.81 13.38 -0.26
N LEU A 42 8.58 12.91 -0.49
CA LEU A 42 8.20 11.56 -0.11
C LEU A 42 8.91 10.49 -0.95
N ASN A 43 9.09 10.73 -2.26
CA ASN A 43 9.82 9.83 -3.15
C ASN A 43 11.30 9.71 -2.72
N GLN A 44 11.92 10.81 -2.28
CA GLN A 44 13.28 10.78 -1.74
C GLN A 44 13.36 9.96 -0.45
N GLU A 45 12.48 10.22 0.51
CA GLU A 45 12.42 9.48 1.79
C GLU A 45 12.15 7.98 1.56
N ALA A 46 11.24 7.66 0.65
CA ALA A 46 10.94 6.28 0.25
C ALA A 46 12.16 5.60 -0.37
N LYS A 47 12.88 6.30 -1.25
CA LYS A 47 14.11 5.78 -1.85
C LYS A 47 15.19 5.50 -0.81
N GLU A 48 15.41 6.40 0.12
CA GLU A 48 16.39 6.21 1.21
C GLU A 48 16.03 4.97 2.07
N SER A 49 14.76 4.81 2.42
CA SER A 49 14.28 3.63 3.16
C SER A 49 14.44 2.34 2.35
N TYR A 50 14.11 2.40 1.08
CA TYR A 50 14.28 1.26 0.17
C TYR A 50 15.74 0.85 0.03
N ASP A 51 16.65 1.81 -0.18
CA ASP A 51 18.08 1.56 -0.29
C ASP A 51 18.64 0.91 1.00
N GLN A 52 18.16 1.32 2.18
CA GLN A 52 18.54 0.70 3.46
C GLN A 52 18.07 -0.76 3.54
N VAL A 53 16.84 -1.05 3.12
CA VAL A 53 16.30 -2.42 3.07
C VAL A 53 17.14 -3.29 2.12
N LEU A 54 17.46 -2.79 0.93
CA LEU A 54 18.28 -3.51 -0.03
C LEU A 54 19.72 -3.72 0.46
N ALA A 55 20.32 -2.71 1.11
CA ALA A 55 21.66 -2.81 1.68
C ALA A 55 21.71 -3.90 2.78
N GLN A 56 20.70 -3.94 3.65
CA GLN A 56 20.58 -4.98 4.67
C GLN A 56 20.43 -6.38 4.04
N ALA A 57 19.52 -6.53 3.08
CA ALA A 57 19.32 -7.79 2.37
C ALA A 57 20.56 -8.25 1.62
N LYS A 58 21.32 -7.31 1.04
CA LYS A 58 22.60 -7.60 0.39
C LYS A 58 23.66 -8.08 1.38
N ALA A 59 23.79 -7.41 2.54
CA ALA A 59 24.71 -7.81 3.60
C ALA A 59 24.40 -9.23 4.12
N GLN A 60 23.12 -9.58 4.21
CA GLN A 60 22.62 -10.90 4.61
C GLN A 60 22.64 -11.93 3.46
N ARG A 61 23.02 -11.54 2.26
CA ARG A 61 22.99 -12.38 1.05
C ARG A 61 21.60 -12.92 0.69
N THR A 62 20.55 -12.19 1.03
CA THR A 62 19.15 -12.57 0.78
C THR A 62 18.53 -11.81 -0.40
N LEU A 63 19.16 -10.71 -0.85
CA LEU A 63 18.70 -9.90 -1.98
C LEU A 63 18.74 -10.71 -3.29
N ASN A 64 17.58 -10.90 -3.91
CA ASN A 64 17.41 -11.64 -5.17
C ASN A 64 18.10 -13.02 -5.17
N ALA A 65 18.20 -13.64 -3.98
CA ALA A 65 18.93 -14.90 -3.79
C ALA A 65 18.21 -16.08 -4.44
N ASP A 66 16.88 -16.11 -4.39
CA ASP A 66 16.07 -17.06 -5.16
C ASP A 66 15.86 -16.53 -6.58
N LYS A 67 16.73 -16.96 -7.50
CA LYS A 67 16.70 -16.51 -8.90
C LYS A 67 15.42 -16.87 -9.64
N LYS A 68 14.81 -18.01 -9.34
CA LYS A 68 13.56 -18.45 -9.95
C LYS A 68 12.41 -17.56 -9.51
N PHE A 69 12.29 -17.33 -8.22
CA PHE A 69 11.27 -16.44 -7.67
C PHE A 69 11.46 -15.00 -8.14
N TYR A 70 12.69 -14.47 -8.12
CA TYR A 70 12.98 -13.13 -8.63
C TYR A 70 12.57 -12.97 -10.10
N SER A 71 12.94 -13.91 -10.98
CA SER A 71 12.58 -13.86 -12.40
C SER A 71 11.05 -13.88 -12.59
N ARG A 72 10.34 -14.69 -11.79
CA ARG A 72 8.89 -14.77 -11.81
C ARG A 72 8.24 -13.46 -11.37
N VAL A 73 8.63 -12.91 -10.21
CA VAL A 73 8.15 -11.62 -9.70
C VAL A 73 8.42 -10.50 -10.70
N LYS A 74 9.65 -10.44 -11.24
CA LYS A 74 10.03 -9.42 -12.23
C LYS A 74 9.14 -9.47 -13.47
N LYS A 75 8.90 -10.66 -14.04
CA LYS A 75 8.05 -10.85 -15.23
C LYS A 75 6.61 -10.39 -14.97
N ILE A 76 6.06 -10.71 -13.80
CA ILE A 76 4.71 -10.29 -13.40
C ILE A 76 4.66 -8.77 -13.24
N SER A 77 5.61 -8.21 -12.48
CA SER A 77 5.68 -6.76 -12.22
C SER A 77 5.84 -5.96 -13.51
N ASP A 78 6.68 -6.41 -14.45
CA ASP A 78 6.89 -5.71 -15.73
C ASP A 78 5.60 -5.61 -16.54
N ARG A 79 4.75 -6.63 -16.50
CA ARG A 79 3.43 -6.59 -17.17
C ARG A 79 2.49 -5.57 -16.51
N LEU A 80 2.45 -5.53 -15.17
CA LEU A 80 1.63 -4.58 -14.42
C LEU A 80 2.13 -3.13 -14.60
N ILE A 81 3.45 -2.92 -14.50
CA ILE A 81 4.08 -1.60 -14.67
C ILE A 81 3.83 -1.05 -16.08
N LYS A 82 3.81 -1.90 -17.10
CA LYS A 82 3.58 -1.49 -18.49
C LYS A 82 2.21 -0.80 -18.67
N VAL A 83 1.19 -1.24 -17.94
CA VAL A 83 -0.17 -0.70 -18.04
C VAL A 83 -0.48 0.36 -16.98
N ALA A 84 0.36 0.51 -15.97
CA ALA A 84 0.18 1.50 -14.89
C ALA A 84 -0.01 2.94 -15.40
N PRO A 85 0.67 3.42 -16.48
CA PRO A 85 0.45 4.75 -17.05
C PRO A 85 -0.97 5.01 -17.59
N GLU A 86 -1.76 3.97 -17.84
CA GLU A 86 -3.16 4.12 -18.22
C GLU A 86 -4.04 4.56 -17.05
N LEU A 87 -3.60 4.28 -15.82
CA LEU A 87 -4.30 4.63 -14.59
C LEU A 87 -3.75 5.91 -13.96
N ARG A 88 -2.45 6.17 -14.13
CA ARG A 88 -1.78 7.38 -13.69
C ARG A 88 -0.64 7.73 -14.67
N ALA A 89 -0.86 8.75 -15.51
CA ALA A 89 0.01 9.05 -16.65
C ALA A 89 1.47 9.38 -16.28
N ASP A 90 1.69 10.09 -15.16
CA ASP A 90 3.04 10.52 -14.73
C ASP A 90 3.90 9.37 -14.21
N CYS A 91 3.31 8.26 -13.77
CA CYS A 91 4.07 7.09 -13.34
C CYS A 91 4.89 6.43 -14.47
N LYS A 92 4.66 6.81 -15.73
CA LYS A 92 5.52 6.47 -16.87
C LYS A 92 6.96 6.95 -16.67
N GLY A 93 7.14 8.07 -15.98
CA GLY A 93 8.46 8.65 -15.67
C GLY A 93 9.10 8.10 -14.40
N TRP A 94 8.42 7.23 -13.64
CA TRP A 94 8.98 6.70 -12.41
C TRP A 94 10.15 5.75 -12.67
N ASN A 95 11.14 5.82 -11.79
CA ASN A 95 12.24 4.85 -11.81
C ASN A 95 11.81 3.56 -11.08
N TRP A 96 11.04 2.72 -11.77
CA TRP A 96 10.53 1.47 -11.26
C TRP A 96 11.65 0.48 -10.94
N GLU A 97 11.63 -0.04 -9.73
CA GLU A 97 12.57 -1.08 -9.28
C GLU A 97 11.81 -2.22 -8.62
N VAL A 98 12.18 -3.45 -8.96
CA VAL A 98 11.56 -4.67 -8.43
C VAL A 98 12.65 -5.58 -7.90
N ASN A 99 12.59 -5.88 -6.61
CA ASN A 99 13.51 -6.78 -5.94
C ASN A 99 12.77 -7.81 -5.09
N THR A 100 13.43 -8.92 -4.80
CA THR A 100 12.93 -9.96 -3.89
C THR A 100 13.90 -10.16 -2.74
N ILE A 101 13.36 -10.49 -1.56
CA ILE A 101 14.19 -10.82 -0.39
C ILE A 101 13.86 -12.24 0.03
N LYS A 102 14.89 -13.11 0.12
CA LYS A 102 14.73 -14.48 0.59
C LYS A 102 14.64 -14.50 2.11
N GLU A 103 13.43 -14.36 2.61
CA GLU A 103 13.11 -14.32 4.04
C GLU A 103 11.72 -14.91 4.26
N SER A 104 11.48 -15.50 5.44
CA SER A 104 10.19 -16.10 5.80
C SER A 104 9.06 -15.08 6.03
N THR A 105 9.38 -13.80 6.05
CA THR A 105 8.40 -12.71 6.15
C THR A 105 7.35 -12.85 5.04
N VAL A 106 6.07 -12.89 5.42
CA VAL A 106 4.96 -12.84 4.45
C VAL A 106 4.60 -11.39 4.24
N ASN A 107 5.20 -10.79 3.22
CA ASN A 107 4.94 -9.40 2.87
C ASN A 107 5.33 -9.11 1.42
N ALA A 108 4.73 -8.05 0.88
CA ALA A 108 5.14 -7.34 -0.31
C ALA A 108 4.91 -5.84 -0.05
N SER A 109 5.57 -4.98 -0.79
CA SER A 109 5.34 -3.53 -0.72
C SER A 109 5.78 -2.85 -2.01
N CYS A 110 5.09 -1.77 -2.37
CA CYS A 110 5.51 -0.83 -3.39
C CYS A 110 5.53 0.58 -2.79
N MET A 111 6.74 1.08 -2.53
CA MET A 111 6.92 2.43 -2.00
C MET A 111 6.73 3.49 -3.09
N PRO A 112 6.48 4.76 -2.72
CA PRO A 112 6.42 5.88 -3.64
C PRO A 112 7.57 5.89 -4.66
N GLY A 113 7.25 6.29 -5.90
CA GLY A 113 8.21 6.24 -7.02
C GLY A 113 8.46 4.82 -7.57
N GLY A 114 7.62 3.82 -7.21
CA GLY A 114 7.62 2.48 -7.81
C GLY A 114 8.71 1.54 -7.29
N LYS A 115 9.11 1.65 -6.02
CA LYS A 115 10.15 0.81 -5.39
C LYS A 115 9.52 -0.42 -4.75
N THR A 116 9.56 -1.57 -5.43
CA THR A 116 8.86 -2.80 -5.06
C THR A 116 9.79 -3.83 -4.42
N VAL A 117 9.37 -4.40 -3.30
CA VAL A 117 10.00 -5.55 -2.63
C VAL A 117 8.96 -6.64 -2.40
N VAL A 118 9.31 -7.89 -2.76
CA VAL A 118 8.48 -9.07 -2.49
C VAL A 118 9.31 -10.10 -1.72
N TYR A 119 8.81 -10.53 -0.57
CA TYR A 119 9.49 -11.54 0.25
C TYR A 119 9.09 -12.95 -0.17
N THR A 120 10.06 -13.89 -0.16
CA THR A 120 9.78 -15.29 -0.52
C THR A 120 8.75 -15.93 0.39
N GLY A 121 8.71 -15.54 1.67
CA GLY A 121 7.75 -16.06 2.65
C GLY A 121 6.30 -15.89 2.23
N LEU A 122 5.97 -14.84 1.48
CA LEU A 122 4.62 -14.64 0.92
C LEU A 122 4.23 -15.83 0.03
N ASN A 123 5.07 -16.19 -0.93
CA ASN A 123 4.82 -17.30 -1.84
C ASN A 123 4.94 -18.66 -1.15
N ASP A 124 5.93 -18.80 -0.26
CA ASP A 124 6.20 -20.07 0.45
C ASP A 124 5.07 -20.46 1.37
N THR A 125 4.39 -19.48 1.95
CA THR A 125 3.26 -19.67 2.85
C THR A 125 1.95 -19.87 2.10
N LEU A 126 1.61 -18.95 1.19
CA LEU A 126 0.30 -18.95 0.54
C LEU A 126 0.27 -19.80 -0.74
N LYS A 127 1.41 -20.30 -1.23
CA LYS A 127 1.52 -21.11 -2.46
C LYS A 127 0.81 -20.46 -3.64
N LEU A 128 1.18 -19.20 -3.91
CA LEU A 128 0.51 -18.37 -4.90
C LEU A 128 0.82 -18.84 -6.33
N ASN A 129 -0.21 -18.90 -7.18
CA ASN A 129 -0.04 -18.98 -8.64
C ASN A 129 0.29 -17.58 -9.21
N ASP A 130 0.52 -17.45 -10.54
CA ASP A 130 0.93 -16.18 -11.16
C ASP A 130 -0.17 -15.11 -11.10
N ASN A 131 -1.45 -15.49 -11.20
CA ASN A 131 -2.55 -14.54 -11.11
C ASN A 131 -2.73 -14.02 -9.67
N GLU A 132 -2.61 -14.89 -8.69
CA GLU A 132 -2.64 -14.51 -7.27
C GLU A 132 -1.46 -13.60 -6.88
N LEU A 133 -0.26 -13.92 -7.37
CA LEU A 133 0.91 -13.09 -7.14
C LEU A 133 0.79 -11.74 -7.86
N ALA A 134 0.20 -11.72 -9.06
CA ALA A 134 -0.11 -10.49 -9.77
C ALA A 134 -1.14 -9.63 -9.03
N ALA A 135 -2.12 -10.26 -8.35
CA ALA A 135 -3.08 -9.55 -7.51
C ALA A 135 -2.40 -8.84 -6.36
N VAL A 136 -1.51 -9.52 -5.62
CA VAL A 136 -0.77 -8.90 -4.52
C VAL A 136 0.10 -7.75 -5.03
N ILE A 137 0.90 -7.99 -6.08
CA ILE A 137 1.79 -6.95 -6.62
C ILE A 137 0.99 -5.78 -7.20
N GLY A 138 -0.14 -6.05 -7.86
CA GLY A 138 -1.05 -5.02 -8.38
C GLY A 138 -1.66 -4.16 -7.28
N HIS A 139 -2.05 -4.77 -6.17
CA HIS A 139 -2.53 -4.08 -4.97
C HIS A 139 -1.46 -3.14 -4.39
N GLU A 140 -0.21 -3.61 -4.24
CA GLU A 140 0.90 -2.79 -3.76
C GLU A 140 1.24 -1.63 -4.70
N ILE A 141 1.28 -1.89 -6.01
CA ILE A 141 1.47 -0.85 -7.03
C ILE A 141 0.35 0.20 -6.93
N SER A 142 -0.88 -0.22 -6.65
CA SER A 142 -2.04 0.67 -6.53
C SER A 142 -1.92 1.62 -5.34
N HIS A 143 -1.39 1.17 -4.20
CA HIS A 143 -1.07 2.05 -3.08
C HIS A 143 -0.08 3.16 -3.48
N ALA A 144 0.94 2.83 -4.27
CA ALA A 144 1.90 3.82 -4.76
C ALA A 144 1.28 4.78 -5.79
N ILE A 145 0.51 4.27 -6.76
CA ILE A 145 -0.19 5.06 -7.78
C ILE A 145 -1.19 6.03 -7.14
N LYS A 146 -1.96 5.57 -6.15
CA LYS A 146 -2.93 6.38 -5.38
C LYS A 146 -2.28 7.28 -4.33
N GLU A 147 -0.97 7.19 -4.16
CA GLU A 147 -0.23 7.98 -3.17
C GLU A 147 -0.76 7.83 -1.73
N HIS A 148 -1.27 6.66 -1.36
CA HIS A 148 -1.88 6.43 -0.05
C HIS A 148 -0.93 6.75 1.11
N LEU A 149 0.36 6.46 0.95
CA LEU A 149 1.36 6.83 1.96
C LEU A 149 1.51 8.36 2.09
N ARG A 150 1.43 9.10 0.97
CA ARG A 150 1.48 10.57 0.98
C ARG A 150 0.28 11.15 1.71
N GLU A 151 -0.89 10.59 1.47
CA GLU A 151 -2.12 10.96 2.19
C GLU A 151 -1.98 10.71 3.69
N GLN A 152 -1.57 9.51 4.11
CA GLN A 152 -1.35 9.19 5.53
C GLN A 152 -0.36 10.13 6.21
N ARG A 153 0.75 10.40 5.54
CA ARG A 153 1.78 11.33 6.05
C ARG A 153 1.24 12.76 6.15
N SER A 154 0.43 13.19 5.19
CA SER A 154 -0.20 14.51 5.20
C SER A 154 -1.21 14.63 6.34
N GLN A 155 -1.99 13.59 6.60
CA GLN A 155 -2.93 13.54 7.74
C GLN A 155 -2.17 13.58 9.08
N ALA A 156 -1.08 12.83 9.21
CA ALA A 156 -0.24 12.83 10.41
C ALA A 156 0.41 14.21 10.67
N GLU A 157 0.87 14.90 9.62
CA GLU A 157 1.42 16.24 9.72
C GLU A 157 0.37 17.26 10.16
N LEU A 158 -0.85 17.18 9.60
CA LEU A 158 -1.97 18.01 10.02
C LEU A 158 -2.30 17.80 11.51
N GLN A 159 -2.40 16.55 11.95
CA GLN A 159 -2.67 16.22 13.34
C GLN A 159 -1.56 16.70 14.29
N SER A 160 -0.28 16.56 13.89
CA SER A 160 0.86 17.06 14.64
C SER A 160 0.82 18.57 14.77
N SER A 161 0.53 19.29 13.69
CA SER A 161 0.43 20.75 13.66
C SER A 161 -0.74 21.26 14.52
N ALA A 162 -1.91 20.60 14.46
CA ALA A 162 -3.06 20.92 15.30
C ALA A 162 -2.74 20.71 16.79
N THR A 163 -2.01 19.63 17.14
CA THR A 163 -1.58 19.35 18.51
C THR A 163 -0.59 20.40 19.03
N LYS A 164 0.38 20.82 18.21
CA LYS A 164 1.31 21.89 18.54
C LYS A 164 0.56 23.21 18.81
N LEU A 165 -0.38 23.57 17.95
CA LEU A 165 -1.19 24.78 18.13
C LEU A 165 -2.03 24.73 19.40
N ALA A 166 -2.71 23.61 19.67
CA ALA A 166 -3.48 23.43 20.91
C ALA A 166 -2.60 23.57 22.15
N SER A 167 -1.38 23.02 22.12
CA SER A 167 -0.38 23.16 23.19
C SER A 167 0.04 24.63 23.42
N LEU A 168 0.23 25.40 22.33
CA LEU A 168 0.54 26.82 22.41
C LEU A 168 -0.61 27.68 22.99
N LEU A 169 -1.84 27.23 22.80
CA LEU A 169 -3.06 27.84 23.34
C LEU A 169 -3.38 27.42 24.78
N GLY A 170 -2.49 26.65 25.44
CA GLY A 170 -2.60 26.26 26.83
C GLY A 170 -3.55 25.06 27.10
N VAL A 171 -3.94 24.31 26.07
CA VAL A 171 -4.70 23.06 26.24
C VAL A 171 -3.78 22.01 26.85
N LYS A 172 -4.09 21.55 28.08
CA LYS A 172 -3.25 20.60 28.81
C LYS A 172 -3.08 19.29 28.03
N LYS A 173 -1.80 18.94 27.85
CA LYS A 173 -1.34 17.71 27.23
C LYS A 173 -1.78 16.47 28.00
N SER A 174 -2.72 15.71 27.45
CA SER A 174 -2.90 14.29 27.81
C SER A 174 -2.36 13.32 26.74
N ILE A 175 -1.91 13.81 25.58
CA ILE A 175 -1.55 12.96 24.44
C ILE A 175 -0.34 13.54 23.71
N THR A 176 0.90 13.35 24.18
CA THR A 176 2.06 13.86 23.44
C THR A 176 3.37 13.09 23.58
N ASN A 177 3.36 11.77 23.60
CA ASN A 177 4.63 11.03 23.49
C ASN A 177 4.84 10.31 22.15
N THR A 178 4.12 10.67 21.09
CA THR A 178 4.10 9.88 19.84
C THR A 178 4.83 10.53 18.66
N ALA A 179 5.34 11.76 18.76
CA ALA A 179 5.82 12.48 17.58
C ALA A 179 7.16 11.97 17.00
N ASN A 180 8.06 11.41 17.81
CA ASN A 180 9.37 10.95 17.32
C ASN A 180 9.40 9.47 16.88
N VAL A 181 8.42 8.66 17.30
CA VAL A 181 8.24 7.29 16.82
C VAL A 181 7.48 7.27 15.50
N ALA A 182 6.74 8.33 15.20
CA ALA A 182 5.84 8.43 14.05
C ALA A 182 6.57 8.45 12.68
N TYR A 183 7.81 8.87 12.61
CA TYR A 183 8.51 8.99 11.33
C TYR A 183 8.87 7.64 10.72
N GLN A 184 9.45 6.73 11.50
CA GLN A 184 9.74 5.36 11.05
C GLN A 184 8.49 4.47 11.08
N ALA A 185 7.54 4.75 11.97
CA ALA A 185 6.29 4.04 12.06
C ALA A 185 5.31 4.36 10.91
N ALA A 186 5.47 5.48 10.20
CA ALA A 186 4.55 5.87 9.12
C ALA A 186 4.56 4.90 7.92
N PHE A 187 5.69 4.20 7.67
CA PHE A 187 5.75 3.11 6.68
C PHE A 187 5.18 1.77 7.21
N ALA A 188 4.82 1.72 8.48
CA ALA A 188 4.26 0.55 9.15
C ALA A 188 2.84 0.80 9.69
N MET A 189 2.23 1.96 9.39
CA MET A 189 0.85 2.23 9.76
C MET A 189 -0.12 1.50 8.84
N PRO A 190 -1.21 0.94 9.39
CA PRO A 190 -2.23 0.30 8.56
C PRO A 190 -2.89 1.33 7.63
N PHE A 191 -3.17 0.91 6.42
CA PHE A 191 -4.00 1.68 5.51
C PHE A 191 -5.46 1.69 6.00
N SER A 192 -6.18 2.76 5.69
CA SER A 192 -7.61 2.84 6.01
C SER A 192 -8.41 1.86 5.13
N ARG A 193 -9.62 1.51 5.56
CA ARG A 193 -10.51 0.65 4.77
C ARG A 193 -10.79 1.22 3.37
N ASP A 194 -10.90 2.54 3.27
CA ASP A 194 -11.12 3.20 1.97
C ASP A 194 -9.89 3.05 1.08
N GLN A 195 -8.67 3.24 1.62
CA GLN A 195 -7.42 3.05 0.90
C GLN A 195 -7.21 1.60 0.45
N GLU A 196 -7.59 0.63 1.29
CA GLU A 196 -7.57 -0.79 0.91
C GLU A 196 -8.56 -1.09 -0.22
N SER A 197 -9.81 -0.59 -0.12
CA SER A 197 -10.81 -0.76 -1.17
C SER A 197 -10.39 -0.11 -2.49
N GLU A 198 -9.79 1.08 -2.45
CA GLU A 198 -9.22 1.76 -3.62
C GLU A 198 -8.11 0.93 -4.25
N SER A 199 -7.20 0.38 -3.43
CA SER A 199 -6.10 -0.45 -3.93
C SER A 199 -6.57 -1.80 -4.48
N ASP A 200 -7.61 -2.39 -3.90
CA ASP A 200 -8.23 -3.60 -4.44
C ASP A 200 -8.83 -3.37 -5.83
N LYS A 201 -9.60 -2.29 -6.00
CA LYS A 201 -10.20 -1.92 -7.27
C LYS A 201 -9.15 -1.64 -8.34
N LEU A 202 -8.19 -0.76 -8.01
CA LEU A 202 -7.16 -0.37 -8.97
C LEU A 202 -6.22 -1.53 -9.29
N GLY A 203 -5.89 -2.37 -8.30
CA GLY A 203 -5.10 -3.59 -8.48
C GLY A 203 -5.80 -4.62 -9.37
N LEU A 204 -7.12 -4.78 -9.20
CA LEU A 204 -7.94 -5.61 -10.08
C LEU A 204 -7.92 -5.07 -11.53
N GLU A 205 -8.02 -3.76 -11.72
CA GLU A 205 -7.94 -3.14 -13.04
C GLU A 205 -6.54 -3.32 -13.67
N LEU A 206 -5.46 -3.13 -12.90
CA LEU A 206 -4.09 -3.39 -13.35
C LEU A 206 -3.91 -4.84 -13.81
N MET A 207 -4.41 -5.81 -13.03
CA MET A 207 -4.37 -7.23 -13.41
C MET A 207 -5.09 -7.47 -14.74
N TYR A 208 -6.30 -6.97 -14.86
CA TYR A 208 -7.13 -7.14 -16.05
C TYR A 208 -6.44 -6.56 -17.29
N LYS A 209 -6.00 -5.29 -17.22
CA LYS A 209 -5.27 -4.63 -18.32
C LYS A 209 -3.95 -5.32 -18.67
N ALA A 210 -3.26 -5.89 -17.67
CA ALA A 210 -2.05 -6.68 -17.87
C ALA A 210 -2.33 -8.12 -18.30
N ASN A 211 -3.59 -8.47 -18.58
CA ASN A 211 -4.03 -9.79 -19.05
C ASN A 211 -3.70 -10.95 -18.07
N PHE A 212 -3.90 -10.71 -16.76
CA PHE A 212 -3.99 -11.74 -15.73
C PHE A 212 -5.45 -12.09 -15.48
N ASP A 213 -5.70 -13.30 -14.94
CA ASP A 213 -7.05 -13.70 -14.53
C ASP A 213 -7.49 -12.90 -13.29
N PRO A 214 -8.55 -12.05 -13.39
CA PRO A 214 -9.03 -11.25 -12.27
C PRO A 214 -9.47 -12.08 -11.05
N ASN A 215 -9.87 -13.35 -11.25
CA ASN A 215 -10.23 -14.25 -10.16
C ASN A 215 -9.04 -14.52 -9.21
N GLY A 216 -7.80 -14.31 -9.66
CA GLY A 216 -6.62 -14.36 -8.80
C GLY A 216 -6.69 -13.41 -7.61
N ALA A 217 -7.36 -12.24 -7.75
CA ALA A 217 -7.55 -11.31 -6.65
C ALA A 217 -8.51 -11.87 -5.59
N VAL A 218 -9.55 -12.56 -6.00
CA VAL A 218 -10.48 -13.20 -5.06
C VAL A 218 -9.81 -14.37 -4.35
N THR A 219 -9.16 -15.26 -5.12
CA THR A 219 -8.55 -16.47 -4.54
C THR A 219 -7.40 -16.18 -3.59
N VAL A 220 -6.61 -15.12 -3.82
CA VAL A 220 -5.56 -14.73 -2.87
C VAL A 220 -6.14 -14.20 -1.56
N MET A 221 -7.22 -13.40 -1.61
CA MET A 221 -7.91 -12.93 -0.40
C MET A 221 -8.49 -14.09 0.40
N GLU A 222 -9.11 -15.07 -0.26
CA GLU A 222 -9.61 -16.29 0.39
C GLU A 222 -8.47 -17.08 1.06
N LYS A 223 -7.31 -17.23 0.40
CA LYS A 223 -6.13 -17.88 0.99
C LYS A 223 -5.60 -17.12 2.20
N MET A 224 -5.54 -15.79 2.16
CA MET A 224 -5.12 -14.96 3.28
C MET A 224 -6.08 -15.15 4.46
N ASN A 225 -7.39 -15.05 4.24
CA ASN A 225 -8.40 -15.27 5.27
C ASN A 225 -8.33 -16.67 5.90
N GLN A 226 -8.13 -17.71 5.09
CA GLN A 226 -7.98 -19.09 5.59
C GLN A 226 -6.70 -19.22 6.44
N PHE A 227 -5.61 -18.63 5.99
CA PHE A 227 -4.36 -18.65 6.71
C PHE A 227 -4.48 -17.93 8.06
N GLU A 228 -5.15 -16.77 8.11
CA GLU A 228 -5.41 -16.02 9.34
C GLU A 228 -6.24 -16.83 10.35
N LYS A 229 -7.36 -17.40 9.89
CA LYS A 229 -8.22 -18.24 10.74
C LYS A 229 -7.46 -19.43 11.32
N LYS A 230 -6.63 -20.09 10.51
CA LYS A 230 -5.80 -21.21 10.94
C LYS A 230 -4.76 -20.78 11.99
N ALA A 231 -4.06 -19.70 11.76
CA ALA A 231 -3.05 -19.22 12.70
C ALA A 231 -3.65 -18.71 14.01
N GLN A 232 -4.83 -18.09 13.98
CA GLN A 232 -5.58 -17.73 15.20
C GLN A 232 -6.01 -18.97 15.97
N ALA A 233 -6.50 -20.01 15.30
CA ALA A 233 -6.88 -21.26 15.95
C ALA A 233 -5.70 -22.00 16.59
N GLU A 234 -4.52 -21.97 15.96
CA GLU A 234 -3.31 -22.61 16.46
C GLU A 234 -2.62 -21.83 17.60
N SER A 235 -2.81 -20.50 17.68
CA SER A 235 -2.14 -19.66 18.69
C SER A 235 -2.87 -19.63 20.03
N GLY A 236 -4.19 -19.87 20.07
CA GLY A 236 -4.98 -19.58 21.26
C GLY A 236 -4.73 -18.15 21.75
N ASP A 237 -4.72 -17.94 23.08
CA ASP A 237 -4.44 -16.63 23.69
C ASP A 237 -2.92 -16.28 23.78
N LYS A 238 -2.03 -17.12 23.25
CA LYS A 238 -0.57 -16.88 23.34
C LYS A 238 -0.01 -16.44 21.98
N PRO A 239 0.77 -15.35 21.95
CA PRO A 239 1.48 -14.98 20.74
C PRO A 239 2.47 -16.09 20.36
N ASN A 240 2.28 -16.70 19.20
CA ASN A 240 3.23 -17.64 18.63
C ASN A 240 3.86 -17.07 17.34
N ALA A 241 4.81 -17.78 16.76
CA ALA A 241 5.48 -17.34 15.53
C ALA A 241 4.49 -17.11 14.38
N ALA A 242 3.40 -17.89 14.29
CA ALA A 242 2.38 -17.74 13.27
C ALA A 242 1.53 -16.48 13.50
N SER A 243 1.16 -16.16 14.75
CA SER A 243 0.42 -14.93 15.07
C SER A 243 1.28 -13.66 14.93
N ALA A 244 2.57 -13.72 15.31
CA ALA A 244 3.51 -12.62 15.07
C ALA A 244 3.74 -12.37 13.56
N PHE A 245 3.67 -13.43 12.79
CA PHE A 245 3.80 -13.43 11.35
C PHE A 245 2.57 -12.83 10.66
N LEU A 246 1.35 -13.20 11.09
CA LEU A 246 0.10 -12.61 10.63
C LEU A 246 0.01 -11.13 10.95
N ASN A 247 0.40 -10.75 12.17
CA ASN A 247 0.38 -9.37 12.60
C ASN A 247 1.17 -8.43 11.67
N ARG A 248 2.02 -8.93 10.81
CA ARG A 248 2.81 -8.11 9.90
C ARG A 248 2.08 -7.75 8.61
N ILE A 249 1.33 -8.68 7.98
CA ILE A 249 0.49 -8.34 6.80
C ILE A 249 -0.76 -7.61 7.24
N THR A 250 -1.47 -8.16 8.24
CA THR A 250 -2.71 -7.56 8.73
C THR A 250 -2.51 -6.24 9.45
N SER A 251 -1.28 -5.96 9.94
CA SER A 251 -0.96 -4.66 10.52
C SER A 251 -0.86 -3.54 9.48
N THR A 252 -0.54 -3.84 8.25
CA THR A 252 -0.47 -2.84 7.16
C THR A 252 -1.68 -2.92 6.24
N HIS A 253 -2.22 -4.12 6.00
CA HIS A 253 -3.34 -4.39 5.12
C HIS A 253 -4.39 -5.24 5.83
N PRO A 254 -5.34 -4.63 6.59
CA PRO A 254 -6.37 -5.37 7.28
C PRO A 254 -7.18 -6.24 6.31
N ALA A 255 -7.13 -7.56 6.49
CA ALA A 255 -7.97 -8.47 5.72
C ALA A 255 -9.42 -8.37 6.19
N SER A 256 -10.36 -8.52 5.26
CA SER A 256 -11.76 -8.72 5.58
C SER A 256 -12.40 -9.67 4.58
N GLU A 257 -13.37 -10.48 5.05
CA GLU A 257 -14.16 -11.32 4.14
C GLU A 257 -14.94 -10.46 3.14
N ASP A 258 -15.30 -9.25 3.52
CA ASP A 258 -16.02 -8.30 2.67
C ASP A 258 -15.20 -7.95 1.43
N ARG A 259 -13.88 -7.75 1.55
CA ARG A 259 -13.00 -7.40 0.40
C ARG A 259 -13.01 -8.48 -0.71
N ALA A 260 -13.01 -9.77 -0.35
CA ALA A 260 -13.10 -10.85 -1.33
C ALA A 260 -14.46 -10.85 -2.05
N ASN A 261 -15.55 -10.57 -1.33
CA ASN A 261 -16.88 -10.47 -1.90
C ASN A 261 -17.02 -9.24 -2.81
N ASP A 262 -16.52 -8.08 -2.39
CA ASP A 262 -16.51 -6.85 -3.18
C ASP A 262 -15.77 -7.03 -4.52
N LEU A 263 -14.59 -7.67 -4.49
CA LEU A 263 -13.84 -8.01 -5.71
C LEU A 263 -14.63 -8.94 -6.63
N LYS A 264 -15.30 -9.95 -6.08
CA LYS A 264 -16.12 -10.89 -6.82
C LYS A 264 -17.31 -10.19 -7.49
N GLU A 265 -17.97 -9.30 -6.77
CA GLU A 265 -19.07 -8.48 -7.31
C GLU A 265 -18.57 -7.57 -8.44
N LEU A 266 -17.41 -6.93 -8.30
CA LEU A 266 -16.82 -6.08 -9.34
C LEU A 266 -16.51 -6.89 -10.60
N ILE A 267 -15.90 -8.08 -10.47
CA ILE A 267 -15.61 -8.97 -11.59
C ILE A 267 -16.90 -9.36 -12.33
N GLN A 268 -17.94 -9.72 -11.60
CA GLN A 268 -19.23 -10.10 -12.17
C GLN A 268 -19.93 -8.92 -12.85
N LYS A 269 -20.01 -7.78 -12.16
CA LYS A 269 -20.67 -6.57 -12.64
C LYS A 269 -20.06 -6.03 -13.94
N HIS A 270 -18.75 -6.09 -14.05
CA HIS A 270 -18.01 -5.58 -15.21
C HIS A 270 -17.68 -6.68 -16.25
N GLY A 271 -18.06 -7.92 -15.99
CA GLY A 271 -17.82 -9.05 -16.90
C GLY A 271 -16.35 -9.33 -17.17
N LEU A 272 -15.47 -9.07 -16.17
CA LEU A 272 -14.03 -9.21 -16.34
C LEU A 272 -13.65 -10.69 -16.51
N LYS A 273 -13.00 -11.02 -17.61
CA LYS A 273 -12.53 -12.38 -17.91
C LYS A 273 -11.12 -12.31 -18.44
N ALA A 274 -10.28 -13.28 -18.05
CA ALA A 274 -8.99 -13.44 -18.69
C ALA A 274 -9.18 -13.69 -20.18
N GLU A 275 -8.45 -12.98 -21.04
CA GLU A 275 -8.41 -13.32 -22.45
C GLU A 275 -7.67 -14.65 -22.60
N VAL A 276 -8.35 -15.64 -23.11
CA VAL A 276 -7.75 -16.94 -23.47
C VAL A 276 -6.87 -16.67 -24.69
N LYS A 277 -5.54 -16.69 -24.49
CA LYS A 277 -4.56 -16.71 -25.58
C LYS A 277 -4.15 -18.10 -25.91
#